data_64fb7394a06663bc16ffc0d86b1d2133
#
_entry.id   64fb7394a06663bc16ffc0d86b1d2133
#
_cell.length_a   1.000
_cell.length_b   1.000
_cell.length_c   1.000
_cell.angle_alpha   90.00
_cell.angle_beta   90.00
_cell.angle_gamma   90.00
#
_symmetry.space_group_name_H-M   'P 1'
#
loop_
_entity.id
_entity.type
_entity.pdbx_description
1 polymer ?
#
loop_
_entity_poly.entity_id
_entity_poly.type
_entity_poly.pdbx_seq_one_letter_code
_entity_poly.pdbx_strand_id
1 'polypeptide(L)'
;VRFAHKTFAVDHAIKTIDTDYILWLDADTYTFRPITTEFVTGLLPKEKLVNFLGRGEKYPECGWVCYNMKHTKIAEFMDYWTKLYINDTIFQELEWHDSYLFWQCVKRIAPNDGVDIGKGAGAKGNHVFINSVLGAYVDHMKGKRKVRGKSSKSDLRGDRNEDYWKNVENYDPFSGVSFDPKQAQDIVSKVAKGKQGN
;
A
#
# COMPACT_ATOMS: atom_id res chain seq x y z
N VAL A 1 -6.59 -7.84 15.68
CA VAL A 1 -5.17 -7.64 15.30
C VAL A 1 -5.03 -6.34 14.53
N ARG A 2 -4.00 -5.52 14.85
CA ARG A 2 -3.86 -4.12 14.44
C ARG A 2 -3.91 -3.89 12.91
N PHE A 3 -3.35 -4.80 12.12
CA PHE A 3 -3.23 -4.62 10.67
C PHE A 3 -4.33 -5.29 9.83
N ALA A 4 -5.33 -5.90 10.48
CA ALA A 4 -6.45 -6.54 9.80
C ALA A 4 -7.24 -5.58 8.88
N HIS A 5 -7.36 -4.31 9.30
CA HIS A 5 -8.11 -3.30 8.54
C HIS A 5 -7.62 -3.15 7.09
N LYS A 6 -6.31 -3.18 6.86
CA LYS A 6 -5.72 -3.12 5.52
C LYS A 6 -6.19 -4.29 4.66
N THR A 7 -6.07 -5.51 5.18
CA THR A 7 -6.44 -6.74 4.47
C THR A 7 -7.93 -6.72 4.07
N PHE A 8 -8.81 -6.40 5.02
CA PHE A 8 -10.25 -6.37 4.74
C PHE A 8 -10.67 -5.18 3.87
N ALA A 9 -10.00 -4.03 3.95
CA ALA A 9 -10.27 -2.91 3.06
C ALA A 9 -9.89 -3.23 1.61
N VAL A 10 -8.74 -3.87 1.39
CA VAL A 10 -8.30 -4.32 0.06
C VAL A 10 -9.24 -5.41 -0.46
N ASP A 11 -9.58 -6.42 0.34
CA ASP A 11 -10.53 -7.48 -0.04
C ASP A 11 -11.90 -6.91 -0.41
N HIS A 12 -12.41 -5.96 0.37
CA HIS A 12 -13.67 -5.29 0.06
C HIS A 12 -13.61 -4.55 -1.27
N ALA A 13 -12.55 -3.76 -1.48
CA ALA A 13 -12.38 -3.02 -2.73
C ALA A 13 -12.30 -3.96 -3.94
N ILE A 14 -11.56 -5.07 -3.82
CA ILE A 14 -11.45 -6.09 -4.87
C ILE A 14 -12.82 -6.70 -5.22
N LYS A 15 -13.70 -6.88 -4.26
CA LYS A 15 -15.03 -7.48 -4.46
C LYS A 15 -16.09 -6.51 -4.96
N THR A 16 -15.88 -5.21 -4.79
CA THR A 16 -16.95 -4.19 -5.00
C THR A 16 -16.64 -3.18 -6.09
N ILE A 17 -15.37 -3.03 -6.50
CA ILE A 17 -14.96 -2.04 -7.49
C ILE A 17 -14.63 -2.75 -8.80
N ASP A 18 -15.30 -2.37 -9.89
CA ASP A 18 -14.95 -2.85 -11.24
C ASP A 18 -13.85 -1.97 -11.84
N THR A 19 -12.62 -2.47 -11.80
CA THR A 19 -11.42 -1.84 -12.33
C THR A 19 -10.37 -2.89 -12.69
N ASP A 20 -9.38 -2.53 -13.48
CA ASP A 20 -8.28 -3.43 -13.81
C ASP A 20 -7.21 -3.49 -12.71
N TYR A 21 -7.03 -2.39 -11.97
CA TYR A 21 -6.00 -2.30 -10.93
C TYR A 21 -6.54 -1.60 -9.69
N ILE A 22 -6.11 -2.04 -8.52
CA ILE A 22 -6.27 -1.35 -7.24
C ILE A 22 -4.90 -1.01 -6.68
N LEU A 23 -4.73 0.24 -6.27
CA LEU A 23 -3.52 0.72 -5.60
C LEU A 23 -3.83 1.00 -4.13
N TRP A 24 -3.11 0.30 -3.25
CA TRP A 24 -3.06 0.65 -1.83
C TRP A 24 -1.95 1.67 -1.59
N LEU A 25 -2.28 2.74 -0.87
CA LEU A 25 -1.33 3.71 -0.32
C LEU A 25 -1.54 3.83 1.19
N ASP A 26 -0.45 3.80 1.97
CA ASP A 26 -0.55 4.12 3.40
C ASP A 26 -0.89 5.61 3.58
N ALA A 27 -1.66 5.94 4.62
CA ALA A 27 -2.18 7.28 4.85
C ALA A 27 -1.10 8.35 5.13
N ASP A 28 0.13 7.94 5.41
CA ASP A 28 1.28 8.82 5.58
C ASP A 28 2.20 8.86 4.35
N THR A 29 1.67 8.55 3.18
CA THR A 29 2.29 8.85 1.88
C THR A 29 1.93 10.27 1.43
N TYR A 30 2.87 10.94 0.78
CA TYR A 30 2.69 12.28 0.23
C TYR A 30 3.07 12.29 -1.25
N THR A 31 2.09 12.56 -2.12
CA THR A 31 2.28 12.67 -3.56
C THR A 31 2.60 14.13 -3.91
N PHE A 32 3.84 14.40 -4.34
CA PHE A 32 4.32 15.75 -4.65
C PHE A 32 4.47 16.01 -6.16
N ARG A 33 4.22 14.99 -6.99
CA ARG A 33 4.12 15.11 -8.46
C ARG A 33 2.94 14.27 -8.96
N PRO A 34 2.28 14.67 -10.06
CA PRO A 34 1.21 13.90 -10.66
C PRO A 34 1.67 12.47 -11.00
N ILE A 35 0.83 11.50 -10.68
CA ILE A 35 1.01 10.08 -11.03
C ILE A 35 -0.01 9.77 -12.12
N THR A 36 0.46 9.32 -13.27
CA THR A 36 -0.41 8.95 -14.39
C THR A 36 -0.80 7.47 -14.31
N THR A 37 -1.89 7.12 -14.96
CA THR A 37 -2.32 5.71 -15.09
C THR A 37 -1.23 4.87 -15.76
N GLU A 38 -0.58 5.39 -16.79
CA GLU A 38 0.50 4.72 -17.51
C GLU A 38 1.69 4.41 -16.60
N PHE A 39 2.03 5.33 -15.67
CA PHE A 39 3.06 5.08 -14.69
C PHE A 39 2.69 3.91 -13.77
N VAL A 40 1.47 3.91 -13.22
CA VAL A 40 1.02 2.83 -12.32
C VAL A 40 0.97 1.49 -13.03
N THR A 41 0.36 1.43 -14.23
CA THR A 41 0.20 0.20 -15.01
C THR A 41 1.53 -0.30 -15.57
N GLY A 42 2.47 0.61 -15.86
CA GLY A 42 3.83 0.26 -16.28
C GLY A 42 4.65 -0.41 -15.16
N LEU A 43 4.29 -0.21 -13.89
CA LEU A 43 4.93 -0.87 -12.75
C LEU A 43 4.37 -2.27 -12.44
N LEU A 44 3.24 -2.64 -13.06
CA LEU A 44 2.63 -3.96 -12.86
C LEU A 44 2.18 -4.52 -14.23
N PRO A 45 3.01 -5.35 -14.88
CA PRO A 45 2.66 -6.03 -16.12
C PRO A 45 1.37 -6.86 -15.97
N LYS A 46 0.60 -6.98 -17.07
CA LYS A 46 -0.72 -7.63 -17.09
C LYS A 46 -0.70 -9.10 -16.66
N GLU A 47 0.42 -9.79 -16.86
CA GLU A 47 0.62 -11.18 -16.46
C GLU A 47 1.06 -11.33 -14.99
N LYS A 48 1.22 -10.22 -14.27
CA LYS A 48 1.62 -10.22 -12.86
C LYS A 48 0.46 -9.86 -11.95
N LEU A 49 0.44 -10.45 -10.77
CA LEU A 49 -0.62 -10.27 -9.79
C LEU A 49 -0.46 -8.98 -8.97
N VAL A 50 0.76 -8.70 -8.52
CA VAL A 50 0.99 -7.66 -7.52
C VAL A 50 2.38 -7.07 -7.66
N ASN A 51 2.52 -5.76 -7.44
CA ASN A 51 3.81 -5.14 -7.22
C ASN A 51 3.97 -4.66 -5.78
N PHE A 52 5.22 -4.56 -5.33
CA PHE A 52 5.59 -4.14 -3.98
C PHE A 52 7.03 -3.61 -3.94
N LEU A 53 7.37 -2.96 -2.84
CA LEU A 53 8.73 -2.48 -2.58
C LEU A 53 9.51 -3.51 -1.76
N GLY A 54 10.31 -4.35 -2.42
CA GLY A 54 11.19 -5.30 -1.74
C GLY A 54 12.35 -4.61 -1.00
N ARG A 55 12.77 -5.20 0.10
CA ARG A 55 13.86 -4.69 0.96
C ARG A 55 14.99 -5.72 1.14
N GLY A 56 15.27 -6.51 0.10
CA GLY A 56 16.27 -7.57 0.15
C GLY A 56 15.86 -8.69 1.11
N GLU A 57 16.62 -8.93 2.16
CA GLU A 57 16.36 -9.98 3.15
C GLU A 57 15.20 -9.67 4.10
N LYS A 58 14.70 -8.42 4.11
CA LYS A 58 13.58 -8.01 4.94
C LYS A 58 12.26 -8.15 4.19
N TYR A 59 11.15 -8.15 4.95
CA TYR A 59 9.81 -8.14 4.37
C TYR A 59 9.59 -6.88 3.53
N PRO A 60 8.71 -6.93 2.49
CA PRO A 60 8.40 -5.79 1.65
C PRO A 60 7.93 -4.57 2.44
N GLU A 61 8.17 -3.40 1.90
CA GLU A 61 7.51 -2.17 2.33
C GLU A 61 6.13 -2.11 1.68
N CYS A 62 5.08 -2.13 2.48
CA CYS A 62 3.70 -2.21 2.02
C CYS A 62 2.96 -0.86 2.00
N GLY A 63 3.68 0.26 2.06
CA GLY A 63 3.10 1.61 1.90
C GLY A 63 2.65 1.93 0.48
N TRP A 64 3.08 1.12 -0.49
CA TRP A 64 2.62 1.05 -1.87
C TRP A 64 2.47 -0.40 -2.27
N VAL A 65 1.27 -0.81 -2.67
CA VAL A 65 1.01 -2.13 -3.25
C VAL A 65 -0.06 -1.99 -4.33
N CYS A 66 0.27 -2.36 -5.56
CA CYS A 66 -0.69 -2.39 -6.66
C CYS A 66 -1.11 -3.83 -6.94
N TYR A 67 -2.40 -4.06 -7.10
CA TYR A 67 -3.02 -5.35 -7.37
C TYR A 67 -3.65 -5.35 -8.77
N ASN A 68 -3.42 -6.41 -9.55
CA ASN A 68 -4.08 -6.65 -10.83
C ASN A 68 -5.38 -7.43 -10.59
N MET A 69 -6.51 -6.77 -10.78
CA MET A 69 -7.84 -7.31 -10.54
C MET A 69 -8.28 -8.38 -11.54
N LYS A 70 -7.66 -8.40 -12.72
CA LYS A 70 -7.95 -9.37 -13.79
C LYS A 70 -7.05 -10.62 -13.72
N HIS A 71 -6.11 -10.65 -12.77
CA HIS A 71 -5.23 -11.82 -12.61
C HIS A 71 -5.98 -13.01 -11.99
N THR A 72 -5.80 -14.20 -12.54
CA THR A 72 -6.54 -15.42 -12.16
C THR A 72 -6.38 -15.81 -10.68
N LYS A 73 -5.28 -15.41 -10.04
CA LYS A 73 -4.99 -15.73 -8.64
C LYS A 73 -5.44 -14.66 -7.63
N ILE A 74 -6.06 -13.55 -8.07
CA ILE A 74 -6.42 -12.45 -7.15
C ILE A 74 -7.39 -12.92 -6.06
N ALA A 75 -8.38 -13.70 -6.42
CA ALA A 75 -9.37 -14.23 -5.47
C ALA A 75 -8.70 -15.18 -4.45
N GLU A 76 -7.85 -16.10 -4.92
CA GLU A 76 -7.12 -17.03 -4.06
C GLU A 76 -6.16 -16.29 -3.11
N PHE A 77 -5.46 -15.27 -3.60
CA PHE A 77 -4.55 -14.44 -2.82
C PHE A 77 -5.28 -13.75 -1.66
N MET A 78 -6.42 -13.14 -1.94
CA MET A 78 -7.21 -12.45 -0.92
C MET A 78 -7.90 -13.41 0.04
N ASP A 79 -8.41 -14.53 -0.47
CA ASP A 79 -9.01 -15.58 0.37
C ASP A 79 -8.00 -16.12 1.38
N TYR A 80 -6.77 -16.41 0.93
CA TYR A 80 -5.70 -16.84 1.82
C TYR A 80 -5.40 -15.77 2.88
N TRP A 81 -5.22 -14.50 2.48
CA TRP A 81 -4.87 -13.42 3.40
C TRP A 81 -5.97 -13.11 4.42
N THR A 82 -7.23 -13.05 3.99
CA THR A 82 -8.37 -12.83 4.90
C THR A 82 -8.60 -13.98 5.86
N LYS A 83 -8.41 -15.23 5.41
CA LYS A 83 -8.56 -16.42 6.25
C LYS A 83 -7.54 -16.49 7.39
N LEU A 84 -6.36 -15.90 7.26
CA LEU A 84 -5.42 -15.78 8.39
C LEU A 84 -6.06 -15.09 9.60
N TYR A 85 -6.92 -14.10 9.35
CA TYR A 85 -7.62 -13.36 10.41
C TYR A 85 -8.95 -13.99 10.81
N ILE A 86 -9.74 -14.47 9.84
CA ILE A 86 -11.08 -15.03 10.09
C ILE A 86 -11.00 -16.32 10.92
N ASN A 87 -9.99 -17.14 10.65
CA ASN A 87 -9.79 -18.44 11.28
C ASN A 87 -8.77 -18.39 12.44
N ASP A 88 -8.31 -17.20 12.83
CA ASP A 88 -7.29 -16.99 13.85
C ASP A 88 -5.95 -17.71 13.58
N THR A 89 -5.73 -18.20 12.35
CA THR A 89 -4.49 -18.90 11.95
C THR A 89 -3.29 -17.94 11.88
N ILE A 90 -3.54 -16.64 11.91
CA ILE A 90 -2.49 -15.62 12.06
C ILE A 90 -1.60 -15.88 13.30
N PHE A 91 -2.17 -16.46 14.38
CA PHE A 91 -1.42 -16.77 15.61
C PHE A 91 -0.45 -17.95 15.48
N GLN A 92 -0.50 -18.68 14.35
CA GLN A 92 0.46 -19.73 13.98
C GLN A 92 1.63 -19.17 13.15
N GLU A 93 1.52 -17.92 12.67
CA GLU A 93 2.58 -17.23 11.92
C GLU A 93 3.64 -16.65 12.88
N LEU A 94 4.88 -16.53 12.41
CA LEU A 94 6.00 -16.03 13.22
C LEU A 94 5.84 -14.56 13.60
N GLU A 95 5.23 -13.76 12.71
CA GLU A 95 4.98 -12.33 12.92
C GLU A 95 3.59 -11.96 12.42
N TRP A 96 2.97 -10.92 13.04
CA TRP A 96 1.56 -10.57 12.81
C TRP A 96 1.36 -9.19 12.19
N HIS A 97 2.42 -8.60 11.63
CA HIS A 97 2.30 -7.32 10.93
C HIS A 97 2.06 -7.52 9.42
N ASP A 98 1.51 -6.49 8.79
CA ASP A 98 1.07 -6.54 7.40
C ASP A 98 2.17 -6.92 6.40
N SER A 99 3.38 -6.40 6.55
CA SER A 99 4.50 -6.69 5.66
C SER A 99 4.89 -8.17 5.66
N TYR A 100 4.93 -8.80 6.85
CA TYR A 100 5.22 -10.23 6.96
C TYR A 100 4.11 -11.07 6.34
N LEU A 101 2.85 -10.81 6.72
CA LEU A 101 1.70 -11.56 6.23
C LEU A 101 1.52 -11.42 4.72
N PHE A 102 1.64 -10.20 4.19
CA PHE A 102 1.64 -9.95 2.75
C PHE A 102 2.73 -10.77 2.04
N TRP A 103 3.95 -10.81 2.61
CA TRP A 103 5.04 -11.60 2.04
C TRP A 103 4.77 -13.10 2.08
N GLN A 104 4.09 -13.62 3.13
CA GLN A 104 3.64 -15.01 3.15
C GLN A 104 2.64 -15.28 2.03
N CYS A 105 1.68 -14.36 1.79
CA CYS A 105 0.74 -14.48 0.67
C CYS A 105 1.46 -14.52 -0.69
N VAL A 106 2.40 -13.62 -0.92
CA VAL A 106 3.19 -13.61 -2.17
C VAL A 106 3.93 -14.92 -2.35
N LYS A 107 4.65 -15.40 -1.33
CA LYS A 107 5.44 -16.64 -1.42
C LYS A 107 4.57 -17.89 -1.66
N ARG A 108 3.40 -17.95 -1.07
CA ARG A 108 2.55 -19.15 -1.13
C ARG A 108 1.65 -19.20 -2.36
N ILE A 109 1.09 -18.06 -2.76
CA ILE A 109 0.08 -17.98 -3.83
C ILE A 109 0.68 -17.48 -5.15
N ALA A 110 1.59 -16.52 -5.08
CA ALA A 110 2.09 -15.79 -6.24
C ALA A 110 3.64 -15.73 -6.31
N PRO A 111 4.37 -16.85 -6.10
CA PRO A 111 5.83 -16.81 -6.02
C PRO A 111 6.50 -16.27 -7.29
N ASN A 112 5.86 -16.41 -8.45
CA ASN A 112 6.34 -15.95 -9.74
C ASN A 112 5.54 -14.75 -10.29
N ASP A 113 4.51 -14.31 -9.59
CA ASP A 113 3.56 -13.29 -10.09
C ASP A 113 3.69 -11.97 -9.31
N GLY A 114 4.67 -11.86 -8.43
CA GLY A 114 5.04 -10.64 -7.72
C GLY A 114 6.13 -9.86 -8.46
N VAL A 115 6.02 -8.53 -8.51
CA VAL A 115 7.01 -7.61 -9.08
C VAL A 115 7.62 -6.77 -7.97
N ASP A 116 8.90 -6.94 -7.72
CA ASP A 116 9.65 -6.10 -6.79
C ASP A 116 10.13 -4.81 -7.50
N ILE A 117 9.38 -3.72 -7.30
CA ILE A 117 9.73 -2.39 -7.81
C ILE A 117 10.73 -1.64 -6.91
N GLY A 118 11.03 -2.19 -5.74
CA GLY A 118 12.03 -1.67 -4.80
C GLY A 118 13.41 -2.32 -4.93
N LYS A 119 13.62 -3.20 -5.92
CA LYS A 119 14.83 -3.99 -6.06
C LYS A 119 16.10 -3.14 -5.97
N GLY A 120 16.91 -3.43 -4.96
CA GLY A 120 18.15 -2.72 -4.68
C GLY A 120 18.00 -1.36 -4.00
N ALA A 121 16.80 -0.76 -3.95
CA ALA A 121 16.58 0.57 -3.36
C ALA A 121 16.70 0.58 -1.82
N GLY A 122 16.33 -0.51 -1.15
CA GLY A 122 16.40 -0.66 0.31
C GLY A 122 17.71 -1.26 0.84
N ALA A 123 18.72 -1.42 -0.02
CA ALA A 123 20.01 -1.97 0.38
C ALA A 123 20.69 -1.10 1.46
N LYS A 124 21.42 -1.75 2.38
CA LYS A 124 22.17 -1.06 3.46
C LYS A 124 21.30 -0.23 4.42
N GLY A 125 20.00 -0.55 4.52
CA GLY A 125 19.08 0.15 5.44
C GLY A 125 18.53 1.48 4.91
N ASN A 126 18.79 1.84 3.66
CA ASN A 126 18.19 2.99 3.02
C ASN A 126 16.64 2.89 2.98
N HIS A 127 15.97 4.01 2.92
CA HIS A 127 14.52 4.05 2.82
C HIS A 127 14.08 3.64 1.42
N VAL A 128 13.56 2.42 1.28
CA VAL A 128 13.26 1.82 -0.03
C VAL A 128 12.32 2.67 -0.88
N PHE A 129 11.32 3.29 -0.27
CA PHE A 129 10.28 4.05 -0.98
C PHE A 129 10.90 5.20 -1.79
N ILE A 130 11.65 6.08 -1.12
CA ILE A 130 12.24 7.27 -1.76
C ILE A 130 13.43 6.98 -2.66
N ASN A 131 14.07 5.82 -2.51
CA ASN A 131 15.19 5.39 -3.35
C ASN A 131 14.76 4.50 -4.53
N SER A 132 13.47 4.17 -4.62
CA SER A 132 12.87 3.45 -5.74
C SER A 132 12.37 4.41 -6.82
N VAL A 133 11.79 3.86 -7.87
CA VAL A 133 11.10 4.63 -8.93
C VAL A 133 9.99 5.52 -8.39
N LEU A 134 9.36 5.13 -7.27
CA LEU A 134 8.29 5.91 -6.63
C LEU A 134 8.81 7.24 -6.05
N GLY A 135 10.06 7.26 -5.62
CA GLY A 135 10.66 8.43 -4.98
C GLY A 135 10.70 9.69 -5.84
N ALA A 136 10.48 9.59 -7.15
CA ALA A 136 10.33 10.74 -8.02
C ALA A 136 8.96 11.43 -7.91
N TYR A 137 7.96 10.76 -7.33
CA TYR A 137 6.56 11.19 -7.32
C TYR A 137 5.94 11.24 -5.92
N VAL A 138 6.33 10.30 -5.06
CA VAL A 138 5.70 10.05 -3.77
C VAL A 138 6.77 9.87 -2.70
N ASP A 139 6.48 10.31 -1.49
CA ASP A 139 7.26 9.99 -0.30
C ASP A 139 6.38 9.27 0.73
N HIS A 140 6.98 8.39 1.52
CA HIS A 140 6.35 7.75 2.66
C HIS A 140 6.91 8.39 3.94
N MET A 141 6.14 9.30 4.51
CA MET A 141 6.56 10.19 5.58
C MET A 141 6.36 9.56 6.95
N LYS A 142 7.14 8.54 7.28
CA LYS A 142 7.00 7.83 8.56
C LYS A 142 8.20 7.92 9.49
N GLY A 143 7.94 7.59 10.77
CA GLY A 143 8.96 7.49 11.79
C GLY A 143 9.69 8.81 12.05
N LYS A 144 11.00 8.73 12.27
CA LYS A 144 11.85 9.90 12.58
C LYS A 144 11.88 10.92 11.44
N ARG A 145 11.65 10.52 10.19
CA ARG A 145 11.58 11.42 9.03
C ARG A 145 10.41 12.40 9.19
N LYS A 146 9.24 11.92 9.60
CA LYS A 146 8.03 12.74 9.83
C LYS A 146 8.29 13.84 10.87
N VAL A 147 8.95 13.50 11.97
CA VAL A 147 9.28 14.46 13.03
C VAL A 147 10.31 15.50 12.59
N ARG A 148 11.29 15.09 11.76
CA ARG A 148 12.36 15.99 11.27
C ARG A 148 11.96 16.85 10.09
N GLY A 149 10.88 16.51 9.38
CA GLY A 149 10.50 17.18 8.14
C GLY A 149 11.52 17.00 7.00
N LYS A 150 12.34 15.94 7.03
CA LYS A 150 13.34 15.60 6.01
C LYS A 150 13.93 14.22 6.20
N SER A 151 14.57 13.69 5.17
CA SER A 151 15.37 12.47 5.24
C SER A 151 16.69 12.69 5.98
N SER A 152 17.21 11.64 6.58
CA SER A 152 18.60 11.60 7.08
C SER A 152 19.54 11.09 5.97
N LYS A 153 20.85 11.27 6.16
CA LYS A 153 21.85 10.71 5.25
C LYS A 153 21.74 9.18 5.10
N SER A 154 21.32 8.49 6.16
CA SER A 154 21.11 7.04 6.12
C SER A 154 19.84 6.62 5.35
N ASP A 155 18.85 7.51 5.21
CA ASP A 155 17.65 7.23 4.42
C ASP A 155 17.94 7.28 2.92
N LEU A 156 18.96 8.03 2.49
CA LEU A 156 19.24 8.35 1.10
C LEU A 156 20.39 7.51 0.54
N ARG A 157 20.31 7.16 -0.74
CA ARG A 157 21.42 6.55 -1.52
C ARG A 157 22.25 7.59 -2.27
N GLY A 158 21.74 8.78 -2.44
CA GLY A 158 22.35 9.90 -3.14
C GLY A 158 21.64 11.20 -2.80
N ASP A 159 22.14 12.30 -3.32
CA ASP A 159 21.52 13.61 -3.12
C ASP A 159 20.11 13.64 -3.74
N ARG A 160 19.19 14.27 -3.01
CA ARG A 160 17.77 14.36 -3.37
C ARG A 160 17.24 15.73 -3.02
N ASN A 161 16.51 16.36 -3.95
CA ASN A 161 15.72 17.53 -3.64
C ASN A 161 14.46 17.11 -2.87
N GLU A 162 14.30 17.61 -1.66
CA GLU A 162 13.17 17.33 -0.77
C GLU A 162 12.37 18.61 -0.45
N ASP A 163 12.34 19.61 -1.34
CA ASP A 163 11.62 20.87 -1.11
C ASP A 163 10.12 20.67 -0.87
N TYR A 164 9.55 19.54 -1.30
CA TYR A 164 8.17 19.18 -1.00
C TYR A 164 7.86 19.07 0.50
N TRP A 165 8.85 18.80 1.37
CA TRP A 165 8.66 18.82 2.82
C TRP A 165 8.21 20.18 3.34
N LYS A 166 8.59 21.29 2.68
CA LYS A 166 8.19 22.65 3.05
C LYS A 166 6.67 22.85 2.93
N ASN A 167 6.01 22.07 2.09
CA ASN A 167 4.57 22.16 1.83
C ASN A 167 3.76 21.24 2.75
N VAL A 168 4.40 20.25 3.39
CA VAL A 168 3.71 19.25 4.22
C VAL A 168 3.19 19.84 5.52
N GLU A 169 3.92 20.78 6.12
CA GLU A 169 3.51 21.46 7.37
C GLU A 169 2.23 22.30 7.18
N ASN A 170 2.00 22.78 5.97
CA ASN A 170 0.83 23.55 5.58
C ASN A 170 -0.21 22.70 4.83
N TYR A 171 0.02 21.40 4.69
CA TYR A 171 -0.91 20.51 4.01
C TYR A 171 -2.06 20.17 4.94
N ASP A 172 -3.20 20.82 4.69
CA ASP A 172 -4.49 20.39 5.23
C ASP A 172 -5.13 19.42 4.22
N PRO A 173 -5.16 18.12 4.51
CA PRO A 173 -5.76 17.13 3.61
C PRO A 173 -7.25 17.36 3.40
N PHE A 174 -7.87 18.22 4.22
CA PHE A 174 -9.28 18.59 4.13
C PHE A 174 -9.50 19.99 3.55
N SER A 175 -8.42 20.73 3.20
CA SER A 175 -8.56 22.05 2.58
C SER A 175 -9.23 21.88 1.20
N GLY A 176 -10.40 22.49 1.04
CA GLY A 176 -11.23 22.40 -0.18
C GLY A 176 -12.20 21.21 -0.22
N VAL A 177 -12.21 20.34 0.78
CA VAL A 177 -13.24 19.31 0.98
C VAL A 177 -14.08 19.71 2.19
N SER A 178 -15.31 20.12 1.95
CA SER A 178 -16.27 20.26 3.06
C SER A 178 -16.59 18.83 3.54
N PHE A 179 -15.95 18.40 4.61
CA PHE A 179 -16.29 17.17 5.27
C PHE A 179 -17.62 17.35 5.99
N ASP A 180 -18.69 16.84 5.41
CA ASP A 180 -19.97 16.74 6.10
C ASP A 180 -20.03 15.38 6.83
N PRO A 181 -20.00 15.38 8.17
CA PRO A 181 -20.11 14.16 8.97
C PRO A 181 -21.40 13.39 8.68
N LYS A 182 -22.49 14.07 8.25
CA LYS A 182 -23.76 13.42 7.87
C LYS A 182 -23.61 12.64 6.58
N GLN A 183 -22.91 13.17 5.57
CA GLN A 183 -22.65 12.42 4.33
C GLN A 183 -21.82 11.16 4.57
N ALA A 184 -20.80 11.24 5.43
CA ALA A 184 -20.04 10.05 5.81
C ALA A 184 -20.91 9.01 6.53
N GLN A 185 -21.77 9.44 7.44
CA GLN A 185 -22.73 8.59 8.14
C GLN A 185 -23.79 7.98 7.21
N ASP A 186 -24.24 8.73 6.20
CA ASP A 186 -25.18 8.25 5.18
C ASP A 186 -24.54 7.20 4.26
N ILE A 187 -23.28 7.36 3.87
CA ILE A 187 -22.54 6.37 3.10
C ILE A 187 -22.39 5.08 3.91
N VAL A 188 -21.95 5.17 5.16
CA VAL A 188 -21.82 4.01 6.06
C VAL A 188 -23.17 3.33 6.28
N SER A 189 -24.26 4.11 6.45
CA SER A 189 -25.61 3.59 6.64
C SER A 189 -26.18 2.89 5.40
N LYS A 190 -25.87 3.40 4.19
CA LYS A 190 -26.26 2.77 2.91
C LYS A 190 -25.53 1.46 2.68
N VAL A 191 -24.24 1.42 2.98
CA VAL A 191 -23.44 0.18 2.90
C VAL A 191 -23.92 -0.87 3.89
N ALA A 192 -24.30 -0.46 5.12
CA ALA A 192 -24.86 -1.36 6.13
C ALA A 192 -26.25 -1.91 5.75
N LYS A 193 -27.11 -1.09 5.15
CA LYS A 193 -28.46 -1.50 4.71
C LYS A 193 -28.46 -2.38 3.46
N GLY A 194 -27.48 -2.24 2.56
CA GLY A 194 -27.32 -3.10 1.38
C GLY A 194 -26.98 -4.57 1.70
N LYS A 195 -26.69 -4.89 2.96
CA LYS A 195 -26.42 -6.27 3.42
C LYS A 195 -27.64 -7.01 3.99
N GLN A 196 -28.83 -6.37 4.06
CA GLN A 196 -30.06 -6.99 4.62
C GLN A 196 -31.09 -7.38 3.54
N GLY A 197 -30.73 -7.33 2.26
CA GLY A 197 -31.63 -7.70 1.17
C GLY A 197 -30.95 -8.65 0.20
N ASN A 198 -30.79 -9.89 0.61
CA ASN A 198 -30.87 -11.12 -0.22
C ASN A 198 -30.74 -12.33 0.71
#